data_47f95e2bbe56cf7ba122975a5ba5d605
#
_entry.id   47f95e2bbe56cf7ba122975a5ba5d605
#
_cell.length_a   1.000
_cell.length_b   1.000
_cell.length_c   1.000
_cell.angle_alpha   90.00
_cell.angle_beta   90.00
_cell.angle_gamma   90.00
#
_symmetry.space_group_name_H-M   'P 1'
#
loop_
_entity.id
_entity.type
_entity.pdbx_description
1 polymer ?
#
loop_
_entity_poly.entity_id
_entity_poly.type
_entity_poly.pdbx_seq_one_letter_code
_entity_poly.pdbx_strand_id
1 'polypeptide(L)'
;ICAAETLSDKKVPTIFRVHEEPEKEKIESLRKTAQSAGLNLPKGQIIKASHINQLLAQAESVPFRDLINLSTLRSMSQAYYSPENFGHFGLSLSKYAHFTSPIRRYSDLVIHRALISAIGLGDDGLKDTDVDSMHRTAEKISESERRSMVAERDTNDRYLAHFLSERIGGEFCGSISGVSNFGIFVRLYETGADGIVPVRTIGNEYSKHDKPGNRLIGSETGQKLELGMSVRVILKEVDPFAGGLVFQLTHLDDEPISMSDRNGRSNLNRKKQKKPKNKYLKNKRKGRVKTRT
;
A
#
# COMPACT_ATOMS: atom_id res chain seq x y z
N ILE A 1 -11.26 -7.66 27.00
CA ILE A 1 -11.37 -9.13 27.12
C ILE A 1 -12.53 -9.46 28.06
N CYS A 2 -12.45 -9.16 29.36
CA CYS A 2 -13.44 -9.55 30.38
C CYS A 2 -14.88 -9.19 30.00
N ALA A 3 -15.14 -7.99 29.45
CA ALA A 3 -16.48 -7.60 29.02
C ALA A 3 -17.01 -8.53 27.92
N ALA A 4 -16.19 -8.85 26.90
CA ALA A 4 -16.57 -9.75 25.82
C ALA A 4 -16.82 -11.18 26.31
N GLU A 5 -16.02 -11.66 27.24
CA GLU A 5 -16.19 -12.98 27.86
C GLU A 5 -17.46 -13.04 28.70
N THR A 6 -17.67 -12.08 29.61
CA THR A 6 -18.86 -12.00 30.46
C THR A 6 -20.16 -12.00 29.65
N LEU A 7 -20.22 -11.18 28.58
CA LEU A 7 -21.39 -11.11 27.71
C LEU A 7 -21.64 -12.40 26.94
N SER A 8 -20.54 -13.01 26.42
CA SER A 8 -20.63 -14.30 25.72
C SER A 8 -21.10 -15.42 26.65
N ASP A 9 -20.57 -15.51 27.86
CA ASP A 9 -20.90 -16.57 28.83
C ASP A 9 -22.37 -16.45 29.31
N LYS A 10 -22.85 -15.20 29.39
CA LYS A 10 -24.27 -14.91 29.71
C LYS A 10 -25.18 -14.97 28.48
N LYS A 11 -24.62 -15.24 27.27
CA LYS A 11 -25.35 -15.28 25.99
C LYS A 11 -26.12 -13.99 25.68
N VAL A 12 -25.56 -12.85 26.11
CA VAL A 12 -26.15 -11.54 25.84
C VAL A 12 -25.59 -11.02 24.51
N PRO A 13 -26.47 -10.60 23.57
CA PRO A 13 -26.03 -10.01 22.30
C PRO A 13 -25.10 -8.83 22.51
N THR A 14 -24.04 -8.75 21.71
CA THR A 14 -23.03 -7.69 21.83
C THR A 14 -22.30 -7.48 20.51
N ILE A 15 -21.44 -6.46 20.44
CA ILE A 15 -20.60 -6.16 19.28
C ILE A 15 -19.15 -6.48 19.62
N PHE A 16 -18.58 -7.44 18.89
CA PHE A 16 -17.15 -7.78 18.98
C PHE A 16 -16.31 -6.90 18.08
N ARG A 17 -15.04 -6.71 18.43
CA ARG A 17 -13.99 -6.20 17.55
C ARG A 17 -13.31 -7.40 16.90
N VAL A 18 -13.63 -7.65 15.67
CA VAL A 18 -13.17 -8.81 14.90
C VAL A 18 -11.95 -8.42 14.08
N HIS A 19 -10.96 -9.30 14.05
CA HIS A 19 -9.82 -9.23 13.16
C HIS A 19 -9.55 -10.63 12.64
N GLU A 20 -10.02 -10.89 11.43
CA GLU A 20 -9.90 -12.21 10.82
C GLU A 20 -8.47 -12.56 10.43
N GLU A 21 -8.24 -13.84 10.19
CA GLU A 21 -6.97 -14.32 9.66
C GLU A 21 -6.64 -13.67 8.31
N PRO A 22 -5.36 -13.48 8.01
CA PRO A 22 -4.95 -12.98 6.71
C PRO A 22 -5.37 -13.91 5.56
N GLU A 23 -5.74 -13.34 4.43
CA GLU A 23 -6.05 -14.09 3.22
C GLU A 23 -4.88 -14.95 2.76
N LYS A 24 -5.16 -16.17 2.27
CA LYS A 24 -4.14 -17.15 1.85
C LYS A 24 -3.18 -16.57 0.80
N GLU A 25 -3.68 -15.79 -0.14
CA GLU A 25 -2.88 -15.16 -1.18
C GLU A 25 -1.89 -14.12 -0.62
N LYS A 26 -2.33 -13.34 0.37
CA LYS A 26 -1.48 -12.36 1.06
C LYS A 26 -0.39 -13.03 1.89
N ILE A 27 -0.72 -14.13 2.56
CA ILE A 27 0.26 -14.95 3.29
C ILE A 27 1.27 -15.58 2.33
N GLU A 28 0.85 -16.06 1.16
CA GLU A 28 1.79 -16.61 0.17
C GLU A 28 2.73 -15.53 -0.40
N SER A 29 2.22 -14.31 -0.59
CA SER A 29 3.05 -13.17 -0.97
C SER A 29 4.07 -12.82 0.11
N LEU A 30 3.62 -12.76 1.39
CA LEU A 30 4.52 -12.54 2.53
C LEU A 30 5.60 -13.62 2.63
N ARG A 31 5.22 -14.89 2.41
CA ARG A 31 6.17 -16.01 2.42
C ARG A 31 7.26 -15.85 1.36
N LYS A 32 6.90 -15.47 0.14
CA LYS A 32 7.86 -15.20 -0.93
C LYS A 32 8.81 -14.05 -0.58
N THR A 33 8.27 -12.97 -0.01
CA THR A 33 9.09 -11.84 0.47
C THR A 33 10.04 -12.28 1.59
N ALA A 34 9.56 -13.06 2.56
CA ALA A 34 10.40 -13.59 3.63
C ALA A 34 11.52 -14.49 3.08
N GLN A 35 11.21 -15.38 2.13
CA GLN A 35 12.22 -16.24 1.46
C GLN A 35 13.28 -15.43 0.72
N SER A 36 12.91 -14.35 0.03
CA SER A 36 13.89 -13.48 -0.65
C SER A 36 14.84 -12.78 0.34
N ALA A 37 14.40 -12.57 1.58
CA ALA A 37 15.19 -12.04 2.69
C ALA A 37 15.96 -13.12 3.48
N GLY A 38 15.92 -14.38 3.06
CA GLY A 38 16.54 -15.51 3.76
C GLY A 38 15.79 -15.97 5.00
N LEU A 39 14.55 -15.51 5.20
CA LEU A 39 13.70 -15.86 6.33
C LEU A 39 12.67 -16.92 5.94
N ASN A 40 12.12 -17.62 6.93
CA ASN A 40 11.16 -18.70 6.69
C ASN A 40 9.82 -18.45 7.41
N LEU A 41 8.72 -18.50 6.65
CA LEU A 41 7.36 -18.57 7.16
C LEU A 41 6.78 -19.96 6.85
N PRO A 42 6.28 -20.73 7.84
CA PRO A 42 5.80 -22.10 7.66
C PRO A 42 4.81 -22.24 6.50
N LYS A 43 4.90 -23.37 5.77
CA LYS A 43 4.04 -23.71 4.63
C LYS A 43 3.16 -24.92 4.98
N GLY A 44 1.95 -24.95 4.43
CA GLY A 44 1.07 -26.13 4.54
C GLY A 44 0.30 -26.24 5.84
N GLN A 45 0.29 -25.22 6.70
CA GLN A 45 -0.51 -25.14 7.92
C GLN A 45 -1.21 -23.80 8.08
N ILE A 46 -2.21 -23.76 8.96
CA ILE A 46 -2.90 -22.52 9.32
C ILE A 46 -1.89 -21.58 9.98
N ILE A 47 -1.77 -20.38 9.46
CA ILE A 47 -0.87 -19.36 10.02
C ILE A 47 -1.50 -18.80 11.30
N LYS A 48 -0.77 -18.86 12.39
CA LYS A 48 -1.13 -18.27 13.69
C LYS A 48 -0.35 -16.98 13.90
N ALA A 49 -0.86 -16.10 14.77
CA ALA A 49 -0.16 -14.89 15.17
C ALA A 49 1.27 -15.15 15.70
N SER A 50 1.48 -16.29 16.37
CA SER A 50 2.82 -16.72 16.82
C SER A 50 3.82 -16.92 15.69
N HIS A 51 3.39 -17.45 14.54
CA HIS A 51 4.26 -17.62 13.37
C HIS A 51 4.69 -16.27 12.79
N ILE A 52 3.76 -15.30 12.77
CA ILE A 52 4.05 -13.92 12.35
C ILE A 52 5.03 -13.26 13.33
N ASN A 53 4.82 -13.40 14.64
CA ASN A 53 5.73 -12.86 15.64
C ASN A 53 7.14 -13.47 15.52
N GLN A 54 7.25 -14.77 15.24
CA GLN A 54 8.53 -15.42 14.99
C GLN A 54 9.24 -14.86 13.74
N LEU A 55 8.48 -14.62 12.65
CA LEU A 55 9.02 -13.99 11.45
C LEU A 55 9.54 -12.57 11.74
N LEU A 56 8.76 -11.76 12.47
CA LEU A 56 9.16 -10.41 12.85
C LEU A 56 10.41 -10.41 13.76
N ALA A 57 10.49 -11.34 14.72
CA ALA A 57 11.66 -11.49 15.58
C ALA A 57 12.92 -11.88 14.77
N GLN A 58 12.80 -12.77 13.79
CA GLN A 58 13.90 -13.11 12.89
C GLN A 58 14.33 -11.90 12.04
N ALA A 59 13.38 -11.07 11.63
CA ALA A 59 13.64 -9.89 10.81
C ALA A 59 14.45 -8.80 11.53
N GLU A 60 14.44 -8.75 12.88
CA GLU A 60 15.21 -7.78 13.66
C GLU A 60 16.73 -7.86 13.40
N SER A 61 17.23 -9.02 13.00
CA SER A 61 18.67 -9.29 12.80
C SER A 61 19.13 -9.20 11.33
N VAL A 62 18.22 -8.86 10.39
CA VAL A 62 18.56 -8.82 8.97
C VAL A 62 18.36 -7.40 8.38
N PRO A 63 19.13 -7.05 7.33
CA PRO A 63 19.02 -5.72 6.69
C PRO A 63 17.62 -5.40 6.12
N PHE A 64 16.82 -6.43 5.86
CA PHE A 64 15.48 -6.32 5.24
C PHE A 64 14.33 -6.20 6.25
N ARG A 65 14.62 -5.80 7.50
CA ARG A 65 13.63 -5.65 8.58
C ARG A 65 12.41 -4.84 8.16
N ASP A 66 12.61 -3.66 7.59
CA ASP A 66 11.52 -2.74 7.22
C ASP A 66 10.66 -3.30 6.10
N LEU A 67 11.27 -4.00 5.14
CA LEU A 67 10.56 -4.73 4.11
C LEU A 67 9.63 -5.80 4.70
N ILE A 68 10.14 -6.60 5.63
CA ILE A 68 9.35 -7.66 6.28
C ILE A 68 8.23 -7.08 7.13
N ASN A 69 8.51 -6.05 7.93
CA ASN A 69 7.53 -5.36 8.76
C ASN A 69 6.38 -4.79 7.90
N LEU A 70 6.71 -4.08 6.83
CA LEU A 70 5.73 -3.49 5.93
C LEU A 70 4.93 -4.55 5.17
N SER A 71 5.60 -5.61 4.69
CA SER A 71 4.94 -6.73 3.99
C SER A 71 4.01 -7.49 4.93
N THR A 72 4.41 -7.69 6.17
CA THR A 72 3.58 -8.30 7.22
C THR A 72 2.34 -7.45 7.49
N LEU A 73 2.51 -6.14 7.72
CA LEU A 73 1.39 -5.23 7.95
C LEU A 73 0.38 -5.26 6.80
N ARG A 74 0.85 -5.25 5.56
CA ARG A 74 0.00 -5.30 4.35
C ARG A 74 -0.70 -6.64 4.14
N SER A 75 -0.17 -7.70 4.70
CA SER A 75 -0.82 -9.02 4.63
C SER A 75 -1.99 -9.16 5.60
N MET A 76 -2.05 -8.34 6.66
CA MET A 76 -3.11 -8.41 7.67
C MET A 76 -4.46 -7.96 7.09
N SER A 77 -5.52 -8.58 7.59
CA SER A 77 -6.90 -8.16 7.36
C SER A 77 -7.21 -6.89 8.15
N GLN A 78 -8.20 -6.13 7.71
CA GLN A 78 -8.64 -4.96 8.47
C GLN A 78 -9.63 -5.39 9.54
N ALA A 79 -9.46 -4.89 10.77
CA ALA A 79 -10.41 -5.15 11.84
C ALA A 79 -11.73 -4.39 11.62
N TYR A 80 -12.84 -4.98 12.05
CA TYR A 80 -14.19 -4.43 11.92
C TYR A 80 -15.05 -4.80 13.14
N TYR A 81 -16.26 -4.29 13.20
CA TYR A 81 -17.22 -4.62 14.23
C TYR A 81 -18.24 -5.64 13.71
N SER A 82 -18.58 -6.64 14.53
CA SER A 82 -19.60 -7.64 14.22
C SER A 82 -20.29 -8.14 15.50
N PRO A 83 -21.59 -8.46 15.47
CA PRO A 83 -22.25 -9.21 16.54
C PRO A 83 -21.80 -10.67 16.56
N GLU A 84 -21.23 -11.19 15.48
CA GLU A 84 -20.65 -12.51 15.40
C GLU A 84 -19.18 -12.47 15.81
N ASN A 85 -18.78 -13.47 16.60
CA ASN A 85 -17.40 -13.54 17.11
C ASN A 85 -16.53 -14.44 16.22
N PHE A 86 -15.66 -13.84 15.43
CA PHE A 86 -14.62 -14.53 14.65
C PHE A 86 -13.22 -14.40 15.27
N GLY A 87 -13.14 -13.90 16.52
CA GLY A 87 -11.87 -13.68 17.21
C GLY A 87 -11.10 -12.45 16.74
N HIS A 88 -9.93 -12.29 17.31
CA HIS A 88 -9.04 -11.18 16.96
C HIS A 88 -7.61 -11.71 16.72
N PHE A 89 -7.30 -12.03 15.45
CA PHE A 89 -6.03 -12.64 15.03
C PHE A 89 -4.81 -11.83 15.49
N GLY A 90 -4.79 -10.52 15.22
CA GLY A 90 -3.64 -9.68 15.55
C GLY A 90 -3.32 -9.58 17.04
N LEU A 91 -4.32 -9.79 17.92
CA LEU A 91 -4.12 -9.85 19.37
C LEU A 91 -4.04 -11.28 19.89
N SER A 92 -4.24 -12.29 19.03
CA SER A 92 -4.33 -13.70 19.42
C SER A 92 -5.39 -13.97 20.51
N LEU A 93 -6.55 -13.29 20.41
CA LEU A 93 -7.66 -13.38 21.36
C LEU A 93 -8.86 -14.07 20.73
N SER A 94 -9.50 -14.96 21.48
CA SER A 94 -10.72 -15.63 21.03
C SER A 94 -11.96 -14.75 21.13
N LYS A 95 -11.99 -13.80 22.07
CA LYS A 95 -13.09 -12.87 22.31
C LYS A 95 -12.52 -11.50 22.63
N TYR A 96 -12.87 -10.49 21.85
CA TYR A 96 -12.41 -9.12 22.06
C TYR A 96 -13.50 -8.12 21.72
N ALA A 97 -13.66 -7.11 22.56
CA ALA A 97 -14.55 -5.98 22.34
C ALA A 97 -13.91 -4.68 22.83
N HIS A 98 -14.27 -3.58 22.22
CA HIS A 98 -13.89 -2.26 22.68
C HIS A 98 -14.79 -1.86 23.87
N PHE A 99 -14.19 -1.35 24.94
CA PHE A 99 -14.90 -1.06 26.18
C PHE A 99 -14.56 0.30 26.79
N THR A 100 -13.32 0.78 26.61
CA THR A 100 -12.75 1.85 27.45
C THR A 100 -12.97 3.27 26.93
N SER A 101 -13.65 3.45 25.79
CA SER A 101 -13.81 4.77 25.17
C SER A 101 -15.23 5.04 24.67
N PRO A 102 -16.27 4.98 25.52
CA PRO A 102 -17.67 5.12 25.09
C PRO A 102 -18.03 6.53 24.60
N ILE A 103 -17.26 7.55 24.91
CA ILE A 103 -17.48 8.93 24.45
C ILE A 103 -17.27 9.04 22.93
N ARG A 104 -16.32 8.30 22.36
CA ARG A 104 -15.93 8.42 20.94
C ARG A 104 -16.18 7.15 20.12
N ARG A 105 -16.47 6.02 20.75
CA ARG A 105 -16.76 4.76 20.08
C ARG A 105 -18.13 4.23 20.52
N TYR A 106 -19.05 4.22 19.58
CA TYR A 106 -20.42 3.75 19.85
C TYR A 106 -20.45 2.26 20.23
N SER A 107 -19.53 1.44 19.71
CA SER A 107 -19.38 0.04 20.13
C SER A 107 -19.22 -0.11 21.65
N ASP A 108 -18.40 0.74 22.26
CA ASP A 108 -18.15 0.70 23.72
C ASP A 108 -19.43 1.02 24.49
N LEU A 109 -20.22 2.00 24.02
CA LEU A 109 -21.50 2.33 24.62
C LEU A 109 -22.48 1.14 24.54
N VAL A 110 -22.53 0.44 23.40
CA VAL A 110 -23.35 -0.78 23.24
C VAL A 110 -22.91 -1.85 24.23
N ILE A 111 -21.60 -2.06 24.42
CA ILE A 111 -21.05 -3.02 25.40
C ILE A 111 -21.44 -2.63 26.83
N HIS A 112 -21.38 -1.35 27.20
CA HIS A 112 -21.82 -0.88 28.53
C HIS A 112 -23.30 -1.17 28.76
N ARG A 113 -24.14 -0.86 27.78
CA ARG A 113 -25.58 -1.14 27.87
C ARG A 113 -25.90 -2.64 27.92
N ALA A 114 -25.17 -3.45 27.17
CA ALA A 114 -25.25 -4.91 27.21
C ALA A 114 -24.88 -5.45 28.60
N LEU A 115 -23.86 -4.92 29.24
CA LEU A 115 -23.46 -5.28 30.60
C LEU A 115 -24.53 -4.87 31.65
N ILE A 116 -25.10 -3.67 31.52
CA ILE A 116 -26.15 -3.20 32.40
C ILE A 116 -27.33 -4.21 32.39
N SER A 117 -27.76 -4.61 31.17
CA SER A 117 -28.83 -5.64 31.04
C SER A 117 -28.39 -7.00 31.58
N ALA A 118 -27.11 -7.41 31.30
CA ALA A 118 -26.58 -8.73 31.65
C ALA A 118 -26.48 -8.98 33.14
N ILE A 119 -26.22 -7.94 33.94
CA ILE A 119 -25.96 -8.01 35.39
C ILE A 119 -26.94 -7.20 36.23
N GLY A 120 -27.96 -6.63 35.62
CA GLY A 120 -29.05 -5.94 36.32
C GLY A 120 -28.62 -4.67 37.05
N LEU A 121 -27.79 -3.83 36.41
CA LEU A 121 -27.26 -2.60 37.02
C LEU A 121 -28.16 -1.38 36.88
N GLY A 122 -29.28 -1.49 36.15
CA GLY A 122 -30.21 -0.38 35.91
C GLY A 122 -31.16 -0.65 34.74
N ASP A 123 -31.98 0.34 34.40
CA ASP A 123 -33.05 0.25 33.41
C ASP A 123 -32.59 0.80 32.00
N ASP A 124 -31.40 1.32 31.91
CA ASP A 124 -30.82 1.93 30.70
C ASP A 124 -29.95 0.95 29.87
N GLY A 125 -30.16 -0.34 30.09
CA GLY A 125 -29.53 -1.43 29.37
C GLY A 125 -29.96 -1.53 27.90
N LEU A 126 -29.49 -2.58 27.25
CA LEU A 126 -29.81 -2.89 25.85
C LEU A 126 -31.28 -3.28 25.70
N LYS A 127 -31.99 -2.71 24.71
CA LYS A 127 -33.38 -3.03 24.39
C LYS A 127 -33.45 -4.04 23.24
N ASP A 128 -34.56 -4.74 23.10
CA ASP A 128 -34.79 -5.71 22.02
C ASP A 128 -34.62 -5.06 20.64
N THR A 129 -35.09 -3.82 20.44
CA THR A 129 -34.90 -3.06 19.20
C THR A 129 -33.42 -2.77 18.87
N ASP A 130 -32.57 -2.64 19.88
CA ASP A 130 -31.14 -2.46 19.71
C ASP A 130 -30.50 -3.79 19.26
N VAL A 131 -30.99 -4.91 19.80
CA VAL A 131 -30.53 -6.26 19.42
C VAL A 131 -30.92 -6.56 17.97
N ASP A 132 -32.15 -6.30 17.55
CA ASP A 132 -32.64 -6.52 16.19
C ASP A 132 -31.82 -5.70 15.15
N SER A 133 -31.35 -4.52 15.54
CA SER A 133 -30.60 -3.63 14.68
C SER A 133 -29.06 -3.79 14.79
N MET A 134 -28.56 -4.73 15.57
CA MET A 134 -27.15 -4.82 15.97
C MET A 134 -26.20 -5.04 14.77
N HIS A 135 -26.55 -5.89 13.81
CA HIS A 135 -25.79 -6.09 12.58
C HIS A 135 -25.63 -4.78 11.81
N ARG A 136 -26.73 -4.09 11.56
CA ARG A 136 -26.73 -2.80 10.86
C ARG A 136 -25.90 -1.74 11.61
N THR A 137 -25.97 -1.76 12.93
CA THR A 137 -25.17 -0.87 13.78
C THR A 137 -23.68 -1.18 13.64
N ALA A 138 -23.29 -2.45 13.69
CA ALA A 138 -21.89 -2.89 13.54
C ALA A 138 -21.31 -2.50 12.17
N GLU A 139 -22.06 -2.69 11.09
CA GLU A 139 -21.69 -2.25 9.74
C GLU A 139 -21.46 -0.74 9.67
N LYS A 140 -22.44 0.03 10.17
CA LYS A 140 -22.39 1.50 10.15
C LYS A 140 -21.23 2.08 10.94
N ILE A 141 -20.93 1.55 12.13
CA ILE A 141 -19.78 2.02 12.93
C ILE A 141 -18.44 1.62 12.31
N SER A 142 -18.36 0.45 11.66
CA SER A 142 -17.17 0.04 10.91
C SER A 142 -16.92 0.93 9.69
N GLU A 143 -17.96 1.29 8.96
CA GLU A 143 -17.89 2.22 7.84
C GLU A 143 -17.49 3.63 8.30
N SER A 144 -18.10 4.11 9.40
CA SER A 144 -17.79 5.42 9.99
C SER A 144 -16.35 5.50 10.46
N GLU A 145 -15.83 4.43 11.08
CA GLU A 145 -14.40 4.33 11.48
C GLU A 145 -13.47 4.44 10.26
N ARG A 146 -13.74 3.69 9.20
CA ARG A 146 -12.97 3.77 7.94
C ARG A 146 -12.98 5.18 7.36
N ARG A 147 -14.15 5.82 7.32
CA ARG A 147 -14.28 7.20 6.83
C ARG A 147 -13.47 8.19 7.67
N SER A 148 -13.49 8.05 9.01
CA SER A 148 -12.68 8.88 9.92
C SER A 148 -11.18 8.70 9.68
N MET A 149 -10.72 7.45 9.52
CA MET A 149 -9.30 7.16 9.23
C MET A 149 -8.84 7.77 7.88
N VAL A 150 -9.70 7.72 6.86
CA VAL A 150 -9.39 8.35 5.56
C VAL A 150 -9.32 9.86 5.71
N ALA A 151 -10.29 10.48 6.38
CA ALA A 151 -10.30 11.93 6.61
C ALA A 151 -9.07 12.42 7.41
N GLU A 152 -8.67 11.66 8.44
CA GLU A 152 -7.47 11.95 9.22
C GLU A 152 -6.21 11.89 8.35
N ARG A 153 -6.05 10.82 7.57
CA ARG A 153 -4.91 10.65 6.66
C ARG A 153 -4.86 11.77 5.63
N ASP A 154 -5.95 12.01 4.92
CA ASP A 154 -6.01 13.04 3.88
C ASP A 154 -5.74 14.44 4.44
N THR A 155 -6.16 14.70 5.68
CA THR A 155 -5.86 15.96 6.38
C THR A 155 -4.38 16.07 6.70
N ASN A 156 -3.77 15.00 7.24
CA ASN A 156 -2.34 14.98 7.53
C ASN A 156 -1.51 15.14 6.24
N ASP A 157 -1.88 14.47 5.16
CA ASP A 157 -1.19 14.57 3.87
C ASP A 157 -1.24 16.01 3.33
N ARG A 158 -2.37 16.72 3.46
CA ARG A 158 -2.51 18.15 3.09
C ARG A 158 -1.64 19.05 3.94
N TYR A 159 -1.60 18.85 5.25
CA TYR A 159 -0.72 19.63 6.14
C TYR A 159 0.75 19.38 5.83
N LEU A 160 1.15 18.13 5.60
CA LEU A 160 2.51 17.79 5.21
C LEU A 160 2.88 18.39 3.84
N ALA A 161 1.99 18.34 2.87
CA ALA A 161 2.20 18.96 1.57
C ALA A 161 2.34 20.48 1.70
N HIS A 162 1.49 21.14 2.50
CA HIS A 162 1.60 22.57 2.74
C HIS A 162 2.94 22.93 3.41
N PHE A 163 3.34 22.18 4.44
CA PHE A 163 4.63 22.38 5.13
C PHE A 163 5.82 22.22 4.16
N LEU A 164 5.75 21.23 3.27
CA LEU A 164 6.82 20.95 2.30
C LEU A 164 6.79 21.88 1.07
N SER A 165 5.74 22.68 0.87
CA SER A 165 5.62 23.56 -0.30
C SER A 165 6.74 24.63 -0.38
N GLU A 166 7.27 25.05 0.77
CA GLU A 166 8.40 25.99 0.86
C GLU A 166 9.76 25.31 0.61
N ARG A 167 9.78 23.98 0.51
CA ARG A 167 11.00 23.15 0.37
C ARG A 167 11.09 22.45 -1.00
N ILE A 168 10.39 22.97 -2.02
CA ILE A 168 10.50 22.48 -3.39
C ILE A 168 11.94 22.65 -3.87
N GLY A 169 12.50 21.61 -4.51
CA GLY A 169 13.92 21.54 -4.90
C GLY A 169 14.84 21.00 -3.79
N GLY A 170 14.34 20.87 -2.57
CA GLY A 170 15.08 20.28 -1.44
C GLY A 170 15.29 18.77 -1.64
N GLU A 171 16.43 18.26 -1.12
CA GLU A 171 16.77 16.85 -1.10
C GLU A 171 16.36 16.22 0.23
N PHE A 172 15.81 15.02 0.16
CA PHE A 172 15.31 14.28 1.32
C PHE A 172 15.73 12.81 1.26
N CYS A 173 15.96 12.23 2.43
CA CYS A 173 16.15 10.80 2.59
C CYS A 173 14.82 10.13 2.97
N GLY A 174 14.60 8.92 2.46
CA GLY A 174 13.40 8.15 2.73
C GLY A 174 13.57 6.69 2.36
N SER A 175 12.47 5.95 2.41
CA SER A 175 12.42 4.56 1.97
C SER A 175 11.26 4.32 1.01
N ILE A 176 11.40 3.32 0.16
CA ILE A 176 10.32 2.90 -0.74
C ILE A 176 9.19 2.29 0.09
N SER A 177 8.07 3.00 0.18
CA SER A 177 6.86 2.60 0.91
C SER A 177 5.87 1.84 0.02
N GLY A 178 6.00 1.92 -1.29
CA GLY A 178 5.10 1.28 -2.24
C GLY A 178 5.68 1.15 -3.63
N VAL A 179 5.19 0.14 -4.37
CA VAL A 179 5.57 -0.08 -5.77
C VAL A 179 4.32 -0.30 -6.60
N SER A 180 4.24 0.34 -7.75
CA SER A 180 3.14 0.20 -8.71
C SER A 180 3.65 0.25 -10.16
N ASN A 181 2.77 0.01 -11.12
CA ASN A 181 3.12 0.09 -12.54
C ASN A 181 3.40 1.52 -13.03
N PHE A 182 2.96 2.54 -12.29
CA PHE A 182 3.19 3.95 -12.65
C PHE A 182 4.31 4.63 -11.85
N GLY A 183 4.92 3.93 -10.88
CA GLY A 183 6.04 4.45 -10.11
C GLY A 183 6.22 3.81 -8.76
N ILE A 184 7.14 4.38 -7.98
CA ILE A 184 7.37 4.01 -6.58
C ILE A 184 6.84 5.10 -5.66
N PHE A 185 6.34 4.70 -4.51
CA PHE A 185 5.99 5.60 -3.42
C PHE A 185 7.16 5.65 -2.44
N VAL A 186 7.48 6.85 -1.99
CA VAL A 186 8.59 7.09 -1.05
C VAL A 186 8.05 7.78 0.18
N ARG A 187 8.39 7.23 1.34
CA ARG A 187 8.13 7.85 2.65
C ARG A 187 9.39 8.54 3.15
N LEU A 188 9.28 9.82 3.44
CA LEU A 188 10.39 10.60 3.96
C LEU A 188 10.65 10.27 5.44
N TYR A 189 11.93 10.12 5.84
CA TYR A 189 12.29 9.83 7.24
C TYR A 189 12.02 11.02 8.17
N GLU A 190 12.27 12.24 7.69
CA GLU A 190 12.15 13.45 8.49
C GLU A 190 10.70 13.77 8.90
N THR A 191 9.77 13.64 7.98
CA THR A 191 8.37 14.11 8.16
C THR A 191 7.33 13.00 8.14
N GLY A 192 7.70 11.81 7.65
CA GLY A 192 6.76 10.72 7.40
C GLY A 192 5.86 10.96 6.17
N ALA A 193 6.06 12.05 5.42
CA ALA A 193 5.27 12.34 4.22
C ALA A 193 5.50 11.29 3.13
N ASP A 194 4.42 10.86 2.49
CA ASP A 194 4.46 9.95 1.36
C ASP A 194 4.29 10.72 0.03
N GLY A 195 5.08 10.36 -0.98
CA GLY A 195 4.95 10.93 -2.32
C GLY A 195 5.36 9.94 -3.39
N ILE A 196 5.06 10.28 -4.63
CA ILE A 196 5.32 9.42 -5.79
C ILE A 196 6.57 9.85 -6.54
N VAL A 197 7.39 8.87 -6.94
CA VAL A 197 8.37 9.00 -8.02
C VAL A 197 7.79 8.34 -9.25
N PRO A 198 7.37 9.09 -10.27
CA PRO A 198 6.79 8.51 -11.48
C PRO A 198 7.79 7.61 -12.21
N VAL A 199 7.33 6.45 -12.70
CA VAL A 199 8.22 5.47 -13.39
C VAL A 199 8.98 6.08 -14.56
N ARG A 200 8.37 7.05 -15.26
CA ARG A 200 9.01 7.77 -16.38
C ARG A 200 10.22 8.62 -15.99
N THR A 201 10.38 8.93 -14.70
CA THR A 201 11.51 9.73 -14.16
C THR A 201 12.58 8.87 -13.51
N ILE A 202 12.37 7.55 -13.43
CA ILE A 202 13.31 6.60 -12.86
C ILE A 202 14.25 6.12 -13.96
N GLY A 203 15.48 6.66 -13.96
CA GLY A 203 16.51 6.27 -14.92
C GLY A 203 16.13 6.47 -16.40
N ASN A 204 16.85 5.78 -17.30
CA ASN A 204 16.70 5.92 -18.75
C ASN A 204 16.04 4.73 -19.42
N GLU A 205 15.79 3.70 -18.67
CA GLU A 205 15.26 2.44 -19.16
C GLU A 205 13.78 2.24 -18.83
N TYR A 206 13.16 1.31 -19.53
CA TYR A 206 11.82 0.86 -19.20
C TYR A 206 11.88 -0.03 -17.95
N SER A 207 11.00 0.22 -16.98
CA SER A 207 10.88 -0.61 -15.80
C SER A 207 9.63 -1.48 -15.88
N LYS A 208 9.79 -2.78 -15.67
CA LYS A 208 8.69 -3.76 -15.63
C LYS A 208 8.23 -3.97 -14.19
N HIS A 209 6.92 -3.88 -13.96
CA HIS A 209 6.32 -4.17 -12.67
C HIS A 209 6.15 -5.67 -12.46
N ASP A 210 6.87 -6.23 -11.51
CA ASP A 210 6.71 -7.60 -11.00
C ASP A 210 5.72 -7.59 -9.83
N LYS A 211 4.43 -7.85 -10.14
CA LYS A 211 3.35 -7.86 -9.14
C LYS A 211 3.58 -8.86 -8.00
N PRO A 212 3.95 -10.13 -8.28
CA PRO A 212 4.20 -11.11 -7.22
C PRO A 212 5.35 -10.72 -6.29
N GLY A 213 6.40 -10.08 -6.84
CA GLY A 213 7.56 -9.62 -6.06
C GLY A 213 7.39 -8.21 -5.51
N ASN A 214 6.30 -7.50 -5.85
CA ASN A 214 6.02 -6.13 -5.45
C ASN A 214 7.20 -5.18 -5.68
N ARG A 215 7.78 -5.23 -6.90
CA ARG A 215 9.00 -4.52 -7.29
C ARG A 215 8.95 -4.02 -8.74
N LEU A 216 9.73 -2.99 -9.04
CA LEU A 216 10.05 -2.60 -10.40
C LEU A 216 11.42 -3.15 -10.78
N ILE A 217 11.55 -3.66 -11.99
CA ILE A 217 12.81 -4.23 -12.51
C ILE A 217 13.15 -3.48 -13.80
N GLY A 218 14.34 -2.88 -13.84
CA GLY A 218 14.87 -2.25 -15.03
C GLY A 218 15.10 -3.28 -16.14
N SER A 219 14.69 -2.94 -17.37
CA SER A 219 14.73 -3.88 -18.50
C SER A 219 16.11 -4.11 -19.08
N GLU A 220 17.04 -3.16 -18.90
CA GLU A 220 18.40 -3.21 -19.42
C GLU A 220 19.42 -3.54 -18.33
N THR A 221 19.32 -2.88 -17.18
CA THR A 221 20.25 -3.05 -16.06
C THR A 221 19.88 -4.19 -15.13
N GLY A 222 18.61 -4.61 -15.12
CA GLY A 222 18.07 -5.53 -14.12
C GLY A 222 17.98 -4.93 -12.71
N GLN A 223 18.20 -3.61 -12.57
CA GLN A 223 18.11 -2.91 -11.27
C GLN A 223 16.72 -3.11 -10.67
N LYS A 224 16.67 -3.46 -9.41
CA LYS A 224 15.42 -3.71 -8.68
C LYS A 224 15.13 -2.56 -7.74
N LEU A 225 13.88 -2.11 -7.74
CA LEU A 225 13.32 -1.15 -6.79
C LEU A 225 12.27 -1.88 -5.96
N GLU A 226 12.59 -2.15 -4.71
CA GLU A 226 11.80 -2.99 -3.80
C GLU A 226 11.37 -2.20 -2.57
N LEU A 227 10.33 -2.67 -1.89
CA LEU A 227 9.87 -2.08 -0.64
C LEU A 227 10.99 -2.04 0.40
N GLY A 228 11.06 -0.96 1.17
CA GLY A 228 12.02 -0.80 2.27
C GLY A 228 13.41 -0.33 1.86
N MET A 229 13.75 -0.29 0.56
CA MET A 229 15.03 0.24 0.10
C MET A 229 15.18 1.72 0.45
N SER A 230 16.37 2.11 0.91
CA SER A 230 16.71 3.50 1.20
C SER A 230 16.89 4.30 -0.08
N VAL A 231 16.35 5.51 -0.11
CA VAL A 231 16.42 6.38 -1.29
C VAL A 231 16.69 7.82 -0.89
N ARG A 232 17.37 8.56 -1.79
CA ARG A 232 17.35 10.02 -1.76
C ARG A 232 16.54 10.54 -2.92
N VAL A 233 15.73 11.54 -2.62
CA VAL A 233 14.79 12.13 -3.57
C VAL A 233 14.82 13.65 -3.49
N ILE A 234 14.57 14.32 -4.62
CA ILE A 234 14.34 15.75 -4.68
C ILE A 234 12.84 15.98 -4.81
N LEU A 235 12.29 16.86 -3.99
CA LEU A 235 10.90 17.29 -4.08
C LEU A 235 10.72 18.20 -5.32
N LYS A 236 9.88 17.76 -6.26
CA LYS A 236 9.66 18.48 -7.53
C LYS A 236 8.37 19.28 -7.57
N GLU A 237 7.29 18.64 -7.13
CA GLU A 237 5.96 19.24 -7.18
C GLU A 237 5.21 18.94 -5.88
N VAL A 238 4.41 19.89 -5.46
CA VAL A 238 3.54 19.80 -4.29
C VAL A 238 2.14 20.26 -4.67
N ASP A 239 1.15 19.46 -4.31
CA ASP A 239 -0.26 19.84 -4.36
C ASP A 239 -0.84 19.89 -2.94
N PRO A 240 -0.88 21.07 -2.27
CA PRO A 240 -1.39 21.20 -0.91
C PRO A 240 -2.89 20.89 -0.79
N PHE A 241 -3.66 21.02 -1.86
CA PHE A 241 -5.11 20.76 -1.84
C PHE A 241 -5.42 19.26 -1.87
N ALA A 242 -4.69 18.51 -2.69
CA ALA A 242 -4.82 17.06 -2.76
C ALA A 242 -3.92 16.32 -1.75
N GLY A 243 -2.96 17.00 -1.11
CA GLY A 243 -1.95 16.37 -0.27
C GLY A 243 -0.89 15.62 -1.06
N GLY A 244 -0.74 15.91 -2.37
CA GLY A 244 0.13 15.19 -3.29
C GLY A 244 1.57 15.71 -3.28
N LEU A 245 2.55 14.79 -3.29
CA LEU A 245 3.97 15.09 -3.43
C LEU A 245 4.55 14.30 -4.59
N VAL A 246 5.29 14.97 -5.46
CA VAL A 246 6.03 14.34 -6.57
C VAL A 246 7.51 14.48 -6.33
N PHE A 247 8.19 13.36 -6.30
CA PHE A 247 9.62 13.27 -6.10
C PHE A 247 10.36 12.88 -7.37
N GLN A 248 11.63 13.21 -7.42
CA GLN A 248 12.60 12.70 -8.37
C GLN A 248 13.64 11.90 -7.60
N LEU A 249 13.85 10.64 -7.99
CA LEU A 249 14.83 9.75 -7.40
C LEU A 249 16.25 10.17 -7.82
N THR A 250 17.18 10.33 -6.88
CA THR A 250 18.58 10.68 -7.12
C THR A 250 19.54 9.55 -6.76
N HIS A 251 19.28 8.86 -5.64
CA HIS A 251 20.11 7.74 -5.16
C HIS A 251 19.24 6.58 -4.70
N LEU A 252 19.78 5.38 -4.88
CA LEU A 252 19.24 4.14 -4.38
C LEU A 252 20.34 3.46 -3.55
N ASP A 253 20.07 3.16 -2.26
CA ASP A 253 21.04 2.60 -1.31
C ASP A 253 22.41 3.29 -1.37
N ASP A 254 22.40 4.65 -1.34
CA ASP A 254 23.55 5.54 -1.46
C ASP A 254 24.28 5.55 -2.82
N GLU A 255 23.88 4.74 -3.78
CA GLU A 255 24.41 4.78 -5.15
C GLU A 255 23.62 5.77 -6.03
N PRO A 256 24.30 6.68 -6.76
CA PRO A 256 23.62 7.63 -7.63
C PRO A 256 22.98 6.92 -8.82
N ILE A 257 21.73 7.27 -9.13
CA ILE A 257 21.04 6.78 -10.32
C ILE A 257 21.45 7.63 -11.51
N SER A 258 21.96 6.98 -12.56
CA SER A 258 22.35 7.64 -13.81
C SER A 258 21.14 8.35 -14.44
N MET A 259 21.12 9.67 -14.34
CA MET A 259 20.15 10.52 -15.04
C MET A 259 20.73 10.89 -16.40
N SER A 260 20.19 10.36 -17.48
CA SER A 260 20.48 10.94 -18.79
C SER A 260 19.39 11.94 -19.16
N ASP A 261 19.84 13.10 -19.64
CA ASP A 261 19.00 14.11 -20.27
C ASP A 261 18.19 13.52 -21.43
N ARG A 262 16.94 13.18 -21.22
CA ARG A 262 16.02 12.82 -22.32
C ARG A 262 15.80 13.98 -23.32
N ASN A 263 16.22 15.19 -22.99
CA ASN A 263 16.16 16.35 -23.88
C ASN A 263 17.26 16.41 -24.94
N GLY A 264 18.32 15.59 -24.85
CA GLY A 264 19.44 15.60 -25.81
C GLY A 264 19.27 14.72 -27.05
N ARG A 265 18.32 13.77 -27.07
CA ARG A 265 18.22 12.76 -28.15
C ARG A 265 17.32 13.09 -29.33
N SER A 266 16.58 14.19 -29.33
CA SER A 266 15.71 14.52 -30.48
C SER A 266 16.40 15.19 -31.67
N ASN A 267 17.68 15.64 -31.57
CA ASN A 267 18.33 16.41 -32.64
C ASN A 267 19.57 15.79 -33.29
N LEU A 268 20.09 14.66 -32.80
CA LEU A 268 21.33 14.09 -33.37
C LEU A 268 21.17 12.96 -34.39
N ASN A 269 19.97 12.38 -34.52
CA ASN A 269 19.73 11.28 -35.48
C ASN A 269 18.97 11.66 -36.77
N ARG A 270 18.77 12.94 -37.04
CA ARG A 270 18.17 13.38 -38.33
C ARG A 270 19.18 13.76 -39.42
N LYS A 271 20.48 13.64 -39.19
CA LYS A 271 21.53 14.05 -40.17
C LYS A 271 22.34 12.92 -40.81
N LYS A 272 21.94 11.65 -40.72
CA LYS A 272 22.64 10.59 -41.48
C LYS A 272 21.63 9.58 -42.02
N GLN A 273 21.00 9.87 -43.14
CA GLN A 273 20.60 8.94 -44.20
C GLN A 273 19.96 9.70 -45.37
N LYS A 274 20.77 10.53 -46.07
CA LYS A 274 20.52 10.83 -47.49
C LYS A 274 21.31 9.79 -48.28
N LYS A 275 20.67 8.71 -48.73
CA LYS A 275 21.21 7.83 -49.77
C LYS A 275 21.30 8.59 -51.09
N PRO A 276 22.35 8.47 -51.91
CA PRO A 276 22.50 9.17 -53.18
C PRO A 276 21.50 8.63 -54.18
N LYS A 277 20.82 9.57 -54.89
CA LYS A 277 20.01 9.28 -56.07
C LYS A 277 20.92 8.78 -57.19
N ASN A 278 20.78 7.53 -57.56
CA ASN A 278 21.38 6.97 -58.76
C ASN A 278 20.63 7.49 -60.01
N LYS A 279 21.32 8.43 -60.71
CA LYS A 279 20.98 8.79 -62.07
C LYS A 279 21.63 7.72 -62.96
N TYR A 280 20.84 6.91 -63.63
CA TYR A 280 21.13 6.28 -64.93
C TYR A 280 19.93 5.37 -65.27
N LEU A 281 19.22 5.73 -66.24
CA LEU A 281 18.99 5.21 -67.56
C LEU A 281 17.61 5.65 -68.08
N LYS A 282 17.66 6.76 -68.84
CA LYS A 282 16.74 6.92 -69.97
C LYS A 282 17.26 6.09 -71.12
N ASN A 283 16.47 5.18 -71.69
CA ASN A 283 16.32 5.14 -73.16
C ASN A 283 15.34 4.04 -73.58
N LYS A 284 14.44 4.49 -74.42
CA LYS A 284 13.83 3.86 -75.62
C LYS A 284 12.99 2.59 -75.44
N ARG A 285 11.71 2.69 -75.70
CA ARG A 285 11.20 2.33 -77.04
C ARG A 285 9.74 2.75 -77.24
N LYS A 286 9.55 3.47 -78.32
CA LYS A 286 8.29 3.75 -79.03
C LYS A 286 7.80 2.44 -79.68
N GLY A 287 6.52 2.34 -79.83
CA GLY A 287 5.99 1.56 -80.91
C GLY A 287 4.66 0.87 -80.70
N ARG A 288 3.69 1.44 -81.34
CA ARG A 288 2.57 0.86 -82.14
C ARG A 288 1.41 0.23 -81.40
N VAL A 289 0.25 0.90 -81.40
CA VAL A 289 -0.70 1.03 -82.49
C VAL A 289 -1.62 -0.21 -82.75
N LYS A 290 -2.92 0.08 -82.74
CA LYS A 290 -4.08 -0.55 -83.38
C LYS A 290 -4.88 -1.54 -82.58
N THR A 291 -6.06 -1.22 -82.22
CA THR A 291 -7.42 -1.19 -82.92
C THR A 291 -8.22 -2.48 -82.69
N ARG A 292 -9.53 -2.18 -82.44
CA ARG A 292 -10.73 -3.02 -82.69
C ARG A 292 -10.92 -4.19 -81.70
N THR A 293 -12.02 -4.31 -81.07
CA THR A 293 -13.46 -4.06 -81.43
C THR A 293 -14.16 -3.61 -80.13
#